data_2eb7800f61eaa8e9924ead4e4c632938
#
_entry.id   2eb7800f61eaa8e9924ead4e4c632938
#
_cell.length_a   1.000
_cell.length_b   1.000
_cell.length_c   1.000
_cell.angle_alpha   90.00
_cell.angle_beta   90.00
_cell.angle_gamma   90.00
#
_symmetry.space_group_name_H-M   'P 1'
#
loop_
_entity.id
_entity.type
_entity.pdbx_description
1 polymer ?
#
loop_
_entity_poly.entity_id
_entity_poly.type
_entity_poly.pdbx_seq_one_letter_code
_entity_poly.pdbx_strand_id
1 'polypeptide(L)'
;MDLLQYGFFQHALLGSLLTAIACGIVGTYIVSRRLVFISGGITHASFGGLGLGFYLGMNPILMAMLFSVLSAFGVEWVSKTQNVREDSAIAGVWSLGMALGVIFIFLTPGYAPNLSAYLFGNILTVSTGDIIWIAALALLLVVLFTLFLREIVYVAFDRDFAVTQGLPVKWIEYVMMFFIAVTIVLSIRLVGIMLLMSLLTLPQITVNLFTSDFKKIIFGSIVIGFLGCVFGLVLSYFLNVPSGAFIILVLVLFFLVVKAI
;
A
#
# COMPACT_ATOMS: atom_id res chain seq x y z
N MET A 1 19.83 17.40 -20.31
CA MET A 1 20.15 16.63 -19.09
C MET A 1 19.46 15.30 -19.20
N ASP A 2 20.25 14.25 -19.45
CA ASP A 2 19.67 12.94 -19.73
C ASP A 2 19.45 12.15 -18.44
N LEU A 3 18.52 12.63 -17.59
CA LEU A 3 18.11 11.92 -16.33
C LEU A 3 17.77 10.46 -16.63
N LEU A 4 17.20 10.20 -17.80
CA LEU A 4 16.81 8.85 -18.24
C LEU A 4 18.02 7.92 -18.49
N GLN A 5 19.24 8.42 -18.59
CA GLN A 5 20.44 7.59 -18.77
C GLN A 5 20.97 7.02 -17.45
N TYR A 6 20.55 7.58 -16.31
CA TYR A 6 20.97 7.09 -15.00
C TYR A 6 20.13 5.87 -14.56
N GLY A 7 20.80 4.76 -14.27
CA GLY A 7 20.14 3.51 -13.86
C GLY A 7 19.23 3.66 -12.63
N PHE A 8 19.61 4.49 -11.65
CA PHE A 8 18.78 4.76 -10.48
C PHE A 8 17.44 5.43 -10.84
N PHE A 9 17.44 6.32 -11.85
CA PHE A 9 16.23 7.00 -12.28
C PHE A 9 15.31 6.07 -13.08
N GLN A 10 15.88 5.18 -13.90
CA GLN A 10 15.13 4.13 -14.60
C GLN A 10 14.47 3.17 -13.59
N HIS A 11 15.19 2.75 -12.55
CA HIS A 11 14.65 1.92 -11.47
C HIS A 11 13.54 2.65 -10.71
N ALA A 12 13.70 3.94 -10.42
CA ALA A 12 12.69 4.75 -9.77
C ALA A 12 11.41 4.87 -10.61
N LEU A 13 11.53 5.07 -11.93
CA LEU A 13 10.38 5.13 -12.84
C LEU A 13 9.65 3.78 -12.95
N LEU A 14 10.40 2.68 -13.12
CA LEU A 14 9.83 1.34 -13.18
C LEU A 14 9.16 0.96 -11.86
N GLY A 15 9.84 1.23 -10.74
CA GLY A 15 9.28 1.02 -9.40
C GLY A 15 8.01 1.83 -9.17
N SER A 16 7.99 3.10 -9.61
CA SER A 16 6.80 3.96 -9.53
C SER A 16 5.62 3.40 -10.34
N LEU A 17 5.88 2.94 -11.57
CA LEU A 17 4.85 2.37 -12.43
C LEU A 17 4.26 1.11 -11.82
N LEU A 18 5.11 0.18 -11.39
CA LEU A 18 4.68 -1.09 -10.80
C LEU A 18 3.93 -0.88 -9.47
N THR A 19 4.43 0.04 -8.64
CA THR A 19 3.74 0.42 -7.40
C THR A 19 2.40 1.09 -7.69
N ALA A 20 2.33 1.97 -8.70
CA ALA A 20 1.07 2.60 -9.10
C ALA A 20 0.05 1.57 -9.60
N ILE A 21 0.49 0.53 -10.34
CA ILE A 21 -0.38 -0.58 -10.76
C ILE A 21 -0.91 -1.34 -9.53
N ALA A 22 -0.03 -1.77 -8.64
CA ALA A 22 -0.43 -2.52 -7.44
C ALA A 22 -1.35 -1.68 -6.53
N CYS A 23 -0.97 -0.42 -6.25
CA CYS A 23 -1.77 0.50 -5.44
C CYS A 23 -3.06 0.92 -6.12
N GLY A 24 -3.07 1.08 -7.45
CA GLY A 24 -4.29 1.41 -8.21
C GLY A 24 -5.34 0.31 -8.11
N ILE A 25 -4.92 -0.95 -8.23
CA ILE A 25 -5.80 -2.11 -8.12
C ILE A 25 -6.29 -2.29 -6.67
N VAL A 26 -5.37 -2.45 -5.73
CA VAL A 26 -5.69 -2.74 -4.32
C VAL A 26 -6.35 -1.53 -3.64
N GLY A 27 -5.87 -0.31 -3.92
CA GLY A 27 -6.45 0.91 -3.39
C GLY A 27 -7.89 1.16 -3.84
N THR A 28 -8.24 0.77 -5.08
CA THR A 28 -9.64 0.84 -5.54
C THR A 28 -10.54 -0.06 -4.69
N TYR A 29 -10.11 -1.27 -4.35
CA TYR A 29 -10.85 -2.13 -3.43
C TYR A 29 -10.95 -1.53 -2.03
N ILE A 30 -9.83 -1.03 -1.48
CA ILE A 30 -9.76 -0.39 -0.16
C ILE A 30 -10.74 0.79 -0.06
N VAL A 31 -10.73 1.68 -1.04
CA VAL A 31 -11.60 2.87 -1.06
C VAL A 31 -13.07 2.49 -1.24
N SER A 32 -13.38 1.55 -2.13
CA SER A 32 -14.75 1.07 -2.36
C SER A 32 -15.35 0.39 -1.14
N ARG A 33 -14.54 -0.34 -0.37
CA ARG A 33 -14.94 -0.99 0.89
C ARG A 33 -14.91 -0.05 2.10
N ARG A 34 -14.47 1.21 1.93
CA ARG A 34 -14.25 2.18 3.01
C ARG A 34 -13.21 1.71 4.06
N LEU A 35 -12.26 0.88 3.62
CA LEU A 35 -11.21 0.28 4.46
C LEU A 35 -9.92 1.13 4.50
N VAL A 36 -10.02 2.44 4.27
CA VAL A 36 -8.83 3.32 4.17
C VAL A 36 -7.97 3.26 5.43
N PHE A 37 -8.57 3.16 6.61
CA PHE A 37 -7.85 3.03 7.87
C PHE A 37 -7.04 1.73 7.98
N ILE A 38 -7.46 0.64 7.31
CA ILE A 38 -6.76 -0.63 7.37
C ILE A 38 -5.38 -0.54 6.71
N SER A 39 -5.25 0.25 5.64
CA SER A 39 -3.95 0.47 5.00
C SER A 39 -2.95 1.11 5.97
N GLY A 40 -3.39 2.13 6.73
CA GLY A 40 -2.58 2.74 7.79
C GLY A 40 -2.26 1.77 8.92
N GLY A 41 -3.29 1.06 9.41
CA GLY A 41 -3.14 0.09 10.49
C GLY A 41 -2.12 -0.99 10.19
N ILE A 42 -2.25 -1.65 9.03
CA ILE A 42 -1.32 -2.70 8.60
C ILE A 42 0.07 -2.13 8.33
N THR A 43 0.15 -0.95 7.69
CA THR A 43 1.42 -0.29 7.41
C THR A 43 2.21 -0.03 8.68
N HIS A 44 1.57 0.52 9.71
CA HIS A 44 2.23 0.75 10.99
C HIS A 44 2.45 -0.53 11.80
N ALA A 45 1.54 -1.50 11.72
CA ALA A 45 1.73 -2.81 12.34
C ALA A 45 2.96 -3.55 11.77
N SER A 46 3.30 -3.35 10.49
CA SER A 46 4.49 -3.95 9.87
C SER A 46 5.80 -3.60 10.59
N PHE A 47 5.84 -2.49 11.33
CA PHE A 47 6.98 -2.14 12.20
C PHE A 47 7.26 -3.17 13.27
N GLY A 48 6.22 -3.80 13.82
CA GLY A 48 6.37 -4.92 14.75
C GLY A 48 7.20 -6.04 14.15
N GLY A 49 6.89 -6.37 12.90
CA GLY A 49 7.64 -7.38 12.14
C GLY A 49 9.06 -6.95 11.78
N LEU A 50 9.25 -5.68 11.36
CA LEU A 50 10.59 -5.13 11.11
C LEU A 50 11.45 -5.21 12.36
N GLY A 51 10.94 -4.73 13.51
CA GLY A 51 11.65 -4.79 14.79
C GLY A 51 12.01 -6.20 15.21
N LEU A 52 11.06 -7.14 15.09
CA LEU A 52 11.28 -8.54 15.37
C LEU A 52 12.36 -9.14 14.47
N GLY A 53 12.37 -8.80 13.18
CA GLY A 53 13.38 -9.26 12.23
C GLY A 53 14.77 -8.79 12.62
N PHE A 54 14.94 -7.54 13.01
CA PHE A 54 16.22 -7.02 13.51
C PHE A 54 16.65 -7.70 14.81
N TYR A 55 15.73 -7.88 15.76
CA TYR A 55 16.02 -8.52 17.05
C TYR A 55 16.47 -9.97 16.90
N LEU A 56 15.82 -10.75 16.02
CA LEU A 56 16.15 -12.15 15.76
C LEU A 56 17.31 -12.34 14.76
N GLY A 57 17.84 -11.28 14.15
CA GLY A 57 18.83 -11.38 13.07
C GLY A 57 18.31 -12.03 11.79
N MET A 58 16.98 -12.02 11.60
CA MET A 58 16.31 -12.55 10.41
C MET A 58 16.08 -11.45 9.38
N ASN A 59 15.62 -11.83 8.17
CA ASN A 59 15.28 -10.84 7.14
C ASN A 59 14.12 -9.96 7.61
N PRO A 60 14.33 -8.66 7.86
CA PRO A 60 13.31 -7.77 8.43
C PRO A 60 12.07 -7.63 7.54
N ILE A 61 12.24 -7.73 6.21
CA ILE A 61 11.13 -7.60 5.25
C ILE A 61 10.22 -8.82 5.29
N LEU A 62 10.80 -10.02 5.39
CA LEU A 62 10.00 -11.25 5.53
C LEU A 62 9.22 -11.24 6.85
N MET A 63 9.84 -10.77 7.93
CA MET A 63 9.16 -10.66 9.22
C MET A 63 8.09 -9.57 9.21
N ALA A 64 8.33 -8.44 8.54
CA ALA A 64 7.32 -7.42 8.32
C ALA A 64 6.13 -7.97 7.52
N MET A 65 6.39 -8.78 6.49
CA MET A 65 5.33 -9.42 5.68
C MET A 65 4.48 -10.38 6.51
N LEU A 66 5.12 -11.28 7.27
CA LEU A 66 4.41 -12.19 8.19
C LEU A 66 3.55 -11.41 9.18
N PHE A 67 4.12 -10.41 9.82
CA PHE A 67 3.43 -9.61 10.83
C PHE A 67 2.25 -8.82 10.22
N SER A 68 2.42 -8.27 9.02
CA SER A 68 1.37 -7.57 8.28
C SER A 68 0.21 -8.48 7.90
N VAL A 69 0.50 -9.67 7.38
CA VAL A 69 -0.53 -10.66 7.03
C VAL A 69 -1.28 -11.13 8.28
N LEU A 70 -0.56 -11.44 9.37
CA LEU A 70 -1.17 -11.79 10.65
C LEU A 70 -2.02 -10.66 11.22
N SER A 71 -1.56 -9.41 11.10
CA SER A 71 -2.30 -8.22 11.51
C SER A 71 -3.58 -8.03 10.70
N ALA A 72 -3.51 -8.19 9.38
CA ALA A 72 -4.67 -8.09 8.49
C ALA A 72 -5.73 -9.13 8.83
N PHE A 73 -5.32 -10.39 9.03
CA PHE A 73 -6.22 -11.46 9.44
C PHE A 73 -6.74 -11.26 10.86
N GLY A 74 -5.91 -10.74 11.77
CA GLY A 74 -6.28 -10.42 13.13
C GLY A 74 -7.38 -9.35 13.21
N VAL A 75 -7.24 -8.26 12.42
CA VAL A 75 -8.28 -7.22 12.31
C VAL A 75 -9.60 -7.84 11.83
N GLU A 76 -9.55 -8.61 10.76
CA GLU A 76 -10.73 -9.26 10.17
C GLU A 76 -11.40 -10.22 11.17
N TRP A 77 -10.59 -11.02 11.89
CA TRP A 77 -11.09 -11.96 12.88
C TRP A 77 -11.72 -11.26 14.08
N VAL A 78 -11.04 -10.26 14.67
CA VAL A 78 -11.55 -9.53 15.84
C VAL A 78 -12.81 -8.78 15.48
N SER A 79 -12.85 -8.08 14.35
CA SER A 79 -14.02 -7.33 13.91
C SER A 79 -15.25 -8.24 13.73
N LYS A 80 -15.08 -9.39 13.09
CA LYS A 80 -16.21 -10.27 12.74
C LYS A 80 -16.67 -11.21 13.85
N THR A 81 -15.76 -11.64 14.75
CA THR A 81 -16.10 -12.63 15.79
C THR A 81 -16.41 -12.00 17.14
N GLN A 82 -15.80 -10.85 17.45
CA GLN A 82 -15.93 -10.21 18.76
C GLN A 82 -16.88 -9.01 18.76
N ASN A 83 -17.59 -8.75 17.65
CA ASN A 83 -18.45 -7.57 17.48
C ASN A 83 -17.77 -6.23 17.82
N VAL A 84 -16.43 -6.17 17.64
CA VAL A 84 -15.65 -4.95 17.80
C VAL A 84 -15.74 -4.14 16.51
N ARG A 85 -15.91 -2.83 16.64
CA ARG A 85 -15.89 -1.94 15.46
C ARG A 85 -14.55 -2.07 14.74
N GLU A 86 -14.59 -2.17 13.42
CA GLU A 86 -13.43 -2.38 12.57
C GLU A 86 -12.33 -1.31 12.82
N ASP A 87 -12.73 -0.04 12.94
CA ASP A 87 -11.80 1.06 13.25
C ASP A 87 -11.06 0.84 14.58
N SER A 88 -11.75 0.30 15.59
CA SER A 88 -11.15 0.03 16.90
C SER A 88 -10.19 -1.16 16.86
N ALA A 89 -10.53 -2.19 16.10
CA ALA A 89 -9.65 -3.34 15.88
C ALA A 89 -8.37 -2.91 15.15
N ILE A 90 -8.51 -2.08 14.11
CA ILE A 90 -7.38 -1.51 13.36
C ILE A 90 -6.47 -0.68 14.29
N ALA A 91 -7.06 0.22 15.11
CA ALA A 91 -6.30 1.05 16.04
C ALA A 91 -5.54 0.22 17.08
N GLY A 92 -6.14 -0.85 17.58
CA GLY A 92 -5.51 -1.80 18.51
C GLY A 92 -4.29 -2.50 17.89
N VAL A 93 -4.46 -3.05 16.68
CA VAL A 93 -3.39 -3.73 15.94
C VAL A 93 -2.27 -2.76 15.55
N TRP A 94 -2.61 -1.54 15.12
CA TRP A 94 -1.66 -0.45 14.86
C TRP A 94 -0.80 -0.18 16.09
N SER A 95 -1.45 0.11 17.23
CA SER A 95 -0.73 0.46 18.48
C SER A 95 0.14 -0.69 18.96
N LEU A 96 -0.35 -1.93 18.89
CA LEU A 96 0.41 -3.13 19.26
C LEU A 96 1.64 -3.30 18.38
N GLY A 97 1.49 -3.19 17.05
CA GLY A 97 2.59 -3.34 16.12
C GLY A 97 3.68 -2.29 16.31
N MET A 98 3.28 -1.02 16.49
CA MET A 98 4.23 0.06 16.78
C MET A 98 4.96 -0.17 18.10
N ALA A 99 4.26 -0.52 19.17
CA ALA A 99 4.86 -0.79 20.47
C ALA A 99 5.86 -1.94 20.41
N LEU A 100 5.48 -3.07 19.81
CA LEU A 100 6.37 -4.23 19.63
C LEU A 100 7.57 -3.87 18.78
N GLY A 101 7.38 -3.12 17.69
CA GLY A 101 8.46 -2.70 16.81
C GLY A 101 9.51 -1.88 17.57
N VAL A 102 9.07 -0.89 18.35
CA VAL A 102 9.95 -0.07 19.19
C VAL A 102 10.67 -0.94 20.24
N ILE A 103 9.95 -1.79 20.95
CA ILE A 103 10.53 -2.68 21.99
C ILE A 103 11.62 -3.56 21.38
N PHE A 104 11.35 -4.26 20.28
CA PHE A 104 12.33 -5.17 19.66
C PHE A 104 13.58 -4.42 19.16
N ILE A 105 13.41 -3.21 18.63
CA ILE A 105 14.56 -2.41 18.19
C ILE A 105 15.41 -1.99 19.39
N PHE A 106 14.81 -1.57 20.49
CA PHE A 106 15.55 -1.25 21.70
C PHE A 106 16.27 -2.47 22.33
N LEU A 107 15.72 -3.66 22.16
CA LEU A 107 16.33 -4.91 22.61
C LEU A 107 17.39 -5.44 21.65
N THR A 108 17.50 -4.88 20.42
CA THR A 108 18.47 -5.33 19.41
C THR A 108 19.88 -4.94 19.83
N PRO A 109 20.84 -5.88 19.96
CA PRO A 109 22.22 -5.56 20.28
C PRO A 109 22.91 -4.78 19.16
N GLY A 110 23.66 -3.74 19.48
CA GLY A 110 24.47 -2.99 18.52
C GLY A 110 23.81 -1.71 18.00
N TYR A 111 24.13 -1.35 16.74
CA TYR A 111 23.60 -0.13 16.13
C TYR A 111 22.15 -0.32 15.70
N ALA A 112 21.23 0.44 16.28
CA ALA A 112 19.83 0.42 15.88
C ALA A 112 19.67 1.01 14.45
N PRO A 113 19.00 0.30 13.53
CA PRO A 113 18.75 0.82 12.19
C PRO A 113 17.90 2.08 12.23
N ASN A 114 18.18 3.00 11.31
CA ASN A 114 17.40 4.21 11.20
C ASN A 114 16.00 3.94 10.65
N LEU A 115 15.00 3.86 11.54
CA LEU A 115 13.61 3.64 11.19
C LEU A 115 13.03 4.73 10.29
N SER A 116 13.58 5.94 10.31
CA SER A 116 13.10 7.03 9.45
C SER A 116 13.24 6.70 7.95
N ALA A 117 14.20 5.85 7.58
CA ALA A 117 14.35 5.39 6.20
C ALA A 117 13.13 4.58 5.71
N TYR A 118 12.48 3.83 6.59
CA TYR A 118 11.23 3.11 6.25
C TYR A 118 10.00 4.02 6.26
N LEU A 119 10.00 5.08 7.10
CA LEU A 119 8.90 6.03 7.15
C LEU A 119 8.80 6.88 5.88
N PHE A 120 9.92 7.44 5.47
CA PHE A 120 9.96 8.35 4.32
C PHE A 120 10.21 7.63 3.00
N GLY A 121 10.78 6.42 3.05
CA GLY A 121 11.22 5.69 1.86
C GLY A 121 12.29 6.44 1.08
N ASN A 122 12.85 5.80 0.09
CA ASN A 122 13.69 6.47 -0.89
C ASN A 122 13.56 5.74 -2.24
N ILE A 123 12.69 6.24 -3.07
CA ILE A 123 12.43 5.65 -4.40
C ILE A 123 13.67 5.62 -5.31
N LEU A 124 14.71 6.40 -4.96
CA LEU A 124 15.97 6.43 -5.72
C LEU A 124 16.92 5.28 -5.34
N THR A 125 16.64 4.55 -4.25
CA THR A 125 17.47 3.41 -3.78
C THR A 125 16.87 2.04 -4.12
N VAL A 126 15.93 1.99 -5.03
CA VAL A 126 15.24 0.78 -5.46
C VAL A 126 16.22 -0.19 -6.13
N SER A 127 16.30 -1.41 -5.62
CA SER A 127 17.13 -2.47 -6.18
C SER A 127 16.40 -3.25 -7.27
N THR A 128 17.15 -3.93 -8.14
CA THR A 128 16.58 -4.85 -9.15
C THR A 128 15.72 -5.94 -8.51
N GLY A 129 16.13 -6.43 -7.33
CA GLY A 129 15.34 -7.42 -6.58
C GLY A 129 13.97 -6.89 -6.16
N ASP A 130 13.91 -5.63 -5.73
CA ASP A 130 12.63 -4.99 -5.35
C ASP A 130 11.70 -4.87 -6.55
N ILE A 131 12.26 -4.51 -7.73
CA ILE A 131 11.49 -4.42 -8.99
C ILE A 131 10.91 -5.78 -9.35
N ILE A 132 11.68 -6.87 -9.24
CA ILE A 132 11.21 -8.21 -9.55
C ILE A 132 10.03 -8.61 -8.65
N TRP A 133 10.12 -8.38 -7.33
CA TRP A 133 9.06 -8.71 -6.39
C TRP A 133 7.78 -7.90 -6.62
N ILE A 134 7.91 -6.60 -6.83
CA ILE A 134 6.72 -5.75 -7.10
C ILE A 134 6.12 -6.05 -8.49
N ALA A 135 6.95 -6.39 -9.50
CA ALA A 135 6.48 -6.80 -10.81
C ALA A 135 5.70 -8.12 -10.75
N ALA A 136 6.20 -9.11 -10.01
CA ALA A 136 5.51 -10.37 -9.79
C ALA A 136 4.16 -10.14 -9.09
N LEU A 137 4.13 -9.29 -8.06
CA LEU A 137 2.89 -8.91 -7.38
C LEU A 137 1.92 -8.18 -8.31
N ALA A 138 2.39 -7.17 -9.05
CA ALA A 138 1.56 -6.41 -9.99
C ALA A 138 0.93 -7.31 -11.06
N LEU A 139 1.72 -8.24 -11.63
CA LEU A 139 1.23 -9.23 -12.59
C LEU A 139 0.16 -10.14 -11.96
N LEU A 140 0.42 -10.66 -10.76
CA LEU A 140 -0.51 -11.52 -10.04
C LEU A 140 -1.83 -10.79 -9.73
N LEU A 141 -1.77 -9.52 -9.30
CA LEU A 141 -2.95 -8.69 -9.07
C LEU A 141 -3.74 -8.42 -10.36
N VAL A 142 -3.05 -8.11 -11.47
CA VAL A 142 -3.71 -7.92 -12.76
C VAL A 142 -4.43 -9.21 -13.19
N VAL A 143 -3.78 -10.38 -13.07
CA VAL A 143 -4.41 -11.67 -13.39
C VAL A 143 -5.59 -11.94 -12.47
N LEU A 144 -5.44 -11.78 -11.15
CA LEU A 144 -6.51 -11.99 -10.18
C LEU A 144 -7.73 -11.11 -10.48
N PHE A 145 -7.50 -9.81 -10.71
CA PHE A 145 -8.59 -8.87 -10.97
C PHE A 145 -9.20 -9.02 -12.37
N THR A 146 -8.47 -9.53 -13.35
CA THR A 146 -9.08 -9.82 -14.65
C THR A 146 -9.94 -11.08 -14.62
N LEU A 147 -9.55 -12.09 -13.87
CA LEU A 147 -10.27 -13.36 -13.76
C LEU A 147 -11.48 -13.28 -12.81
N PHE A 148 -11.34 -12.62 -11.67
CA PHE A 148 -12.32 -12.59 -10.57
C PHE A 148 -12.90 -11.20 -10.30
N LEU A 149 -12.87 -10.31 -11.29
CA LEU A 149 -13.33 -8.93 -11.10
C LEU A 149 -14.79 -8.86 -10.64
N ARG A 150 -15.64 -9.67 -11.23
CA ARG A 150 -17.09 -9.66 -10.93
C ARG A 150 -17.35 -10.04 -9.48
N GLU A 151 -16.72 -11.09 -9.01
CA GLU A 151 -16.83 -11.59 -7.65
C GLU A 151 -16.27 -10.59 -6.64
N ILE A 152 -15.11 -10.03 -6.94
CA ILE A 152 -14.46 -9.00 -6.10
C ILE A 152 -15.35 -7.75 -5.99
N VAL A 153 -15.94 -7.29 -7.10
CA VAL A 153 -16.83 -6.14 -7.13
C VAL A 153 -18.11 -6.41 -6.32
N TYR A 154 -18.73 -7.58 -6.47
CA TYR A 154 -19.91 -7.92 -5.67
C TYR A 154 -19.61 -7.89 -4.17
N VAL A 155 -18.50 -8.50 -3.74
CA VAL A 155 -18.08 -8.48 -2.34
C VAL A 155 -17.71 -7.06 -1.89
N ALA A 156 -17.14 -6.24 -2.77
CA ALA A 156 -16.75 -4.87 -2.43
C ALA A 156 -17.93 -3.94 -2.19
N PHE A 157 -19.01 -4.06 -2.96
CA PHE A 157 -20.15 -3.13 -2.90
C PHE A 157 -21.31 -3.66 -2.06
N ASP A 158 -21.64 -4.95 -2.16
CA ASP A 158 -22.77 -5.54 -1.46
C ASP A 158 -22.44 -6.98 -1.03
N ARG A 159 -21.98 -7.09 0.21
CA ARG A 159 -21.62 -8.37 0.83
C ARG A 159 -22.80 -9.34 0.91
N ASP A 160 -23.98 -8.83 1.26
CA ASP A 160 -25.17 -9.68 1.47
C ASP A 160 -25.70 -10.17 0.12
N PHE A 161 -25.68 -9.33 -0.89
CA PHE A 161 -25.96 -9.75 -2.26
C PHE A 161 -24.97 -10.82 -2.74
N ALA A 162 -23.68 -10.66 -2.49
CA ALA A 162 -22.67 -11.66 -2.86
C ALA A 162 -22.93 -13.01 -2.20
N VAL A 163 -23.39 -13.04 -0.94
CA VAL A 163 -23.80 -14.26 -0.24
C VAL A 163 -25.02 -14.91 -0.92
N THR A 164 -26.04 -14.13 -1.34
CA THR A 164 -27.21 -14.68 -2.03
C THR A 164 -26.87 -15.26 -3.41
N GLN A 165 -25.79 -14.77 -4.03
CA GLN A 165 -25.26 -15.32 -5.28
C GLN A 165 -24.43 -16.62 -5.07
N GLY A 166 -24.31 -17.11 -3.84
CA GLY A 166 -23.55 -18.32 -3.51
C GLY A 166 -22.03 -18.14 -3.55
N LEU A 167 -21.53 -16.89 -3.52
CA LEU A 167 -20.09 -16.64 -3.55
C LEU A 167 -19.45 -16.96 -2.18
N PRO A 168 -18.22 -17.49 -2.18
CA PRO A 168 -17.47 -17.75 -0.96
C PRO A 168 -16.89 -16.46 -0.37
N VAL A 169 -17.77 -15.54 0.09
CA VAL A 169 -17.44 -14.18 0.50
C VAL A 169 -16.28 -14.13 1.49
N LYS A 170 -16.29 -15.00 2.51
CA LYS A 170 -15.21 -15.05 3.51
C LYS A 170 -13.84 -15.31 2.88
N TRP A 171 -13.76 -16.23 1.93
CA TRP A 171 -12.49 -16.52 1.24
C TRP A 171 -12.02 -15.34 0.39
N ILE A 172 -12.93 -14.68 -0.33
CA ILE A 172 -12.60 -13.50 -1.13
C ILE A 172 -12.07 -12.38 -0.22
N GLU A 173 -12.72 -12.13 0.92
CA GLU A 173 -12.28 -11.13 1.90
C GLU A 173 -10.87 -11.45 2.44
N TYR A 174 -10.60 -12.69 2.87
CA TYR A 174 -9.27 -13.09 3.35
C TYR A 174 -8.19 -13.01 2.26
N VAL A 175 -8.51 -13.41 1.04
CA VAL A 175 -7.58 -13.28 -0.10
C VAL A 175 -7.28 -11.81 -0.37
N MET A 176 -8.27 -10.94 -0.35
CA MET A 176 -8.06 -9.50 -0.52
C MET A 176 -7.24 -8.90 0.62
N MET A 177 -7.49 -9.28 1.88
CA MET A 177 -6.68 -8.86 3.03
C MET A 177 -5.22 -9.31 2.90
N PHE A 178 -4.98 -10.52 2.42
CA PHE A 178 -3.63 -11.01 2.12
C PHE A 178 -2.94 -10.11 1.08
N PHE A 179 -3.61 -9.82 -0.05
CA PHE A 179 -3.04 -8.97 -1.10
C PHE A 179 -2.83 -7.52 -0.65
N ILE A 180 -3.71 -6.97 0.19
CA ILE A 180 -3.52 -5.66 0.82
C ILE A 180 -2.22 -5.67 1.63
N ALA A 181 -2.04 -6.65 2.53
CA ALA A 181 -0.85 -6.74 3.38
C ALA A 181 0.44 -6.90 2.57
N VAL A 182 0.46 -7.78 1.57
CA VAL A 182 1.63 -7.99 0.70
C VAL A 182 1.95 -6.74 -0.12
N THR A 183 0.93 -6.08 -0.69
CA THR A 183 1.10 -4.83 -1.43
C THR A 183 1.72 -3.75 -0.55
N ILE A 184 1.24 -3.61 0.68
CA ILE A 184 1.76 -2.66 1.65
C ILE A 184 3.25 -2.92 1.89
N VAL A 185 3.63 -4.13 2.27
CA VAL A 185 5.02 -4.42 2.68
C VAL A 185 6.01 -4.29 1.53
N LEU A 186 5.67 -4.80 0.34
CA LEU A 186 6.55 -4.67 -0.82
C LEU A 186 6.68 -3.21 -1.28
N SER A 187 5.61 -2.43 -1.16
CA SER A 187 5.62 -1.02 -1.56
C SER A 187 6.29 -0.10 -0.53
N ILE A 188 6.24 -0.41 0.79
CA ILE A 188 6.91 0.39 1.83
C ILE A 188 8.40 0.57 1.52
N ARG A 189 9.06 -0.49 1.07
CA ARG A 189 10.49 -0.45 0.75
C ARG A 189 10.81 0.48 -0.41
N LEU A 190 9.91 0.57 -1.38
CA LEU A 190 10.07 1.38 -2.59
C LEU A 190 9.76 2.85 -2.33
N VAL A 191 8.60 3.11 -1.76
CA VAL A 191 8.04 4.46 -1.69
C VAL A 191 7.93 5.02 -0.26
N GLY A 192 8.12 4.16 0.75
CA GLY A 192 7.92 4.52 2.16
C GLY A 192 6.46 4.57 2.58
N ILE A 193 6.24 4.63 3.89
CA ILE A 193 4.92 4.54 4.49
C ILE A 193 4.01 5.71 4.08
N MET A 194 4.51 6.93 4.17
CA MET A 194 3.70 8.14 3.91
C MET A 194 3.20 8.18 2.47
N LEU A 195 4.10 7.95 1.49
CA LEU A 195 3.74 7.98 0.09
C LEU A 195 2.84 6.81 -0.28
N LEU A 196 3.07 5.62 0.30
CA LEU A 196 2.23 4.45 0.08
C LEU A 196 0.77 4.69 0.46
N MET A 197 0.51 5.25 1.65
CA MET A 197 -0.85 5.57 2.08
C MET A 197 -1.53 6.54 1.11
N SER A 198 -0.78 7.52 0.61
CA SER A 198 -1.29 8.47 -0.38
C SER A 198 -1.59 7.80 -1.72
N LEU A 199 -0.74 6.88 -2.20
CA LEU A 199 -0.97 6.14 -3.45
C LEU A 199 -2.14 5.16 -3.37
N LEU A 200 -2.44 4.63 -2.18
CA LEU A 200 -3.59 3.74 -1.96
C LEU A 200 -4.94 4.50 -1.86
N THR A 201 -4.91 5.84 -1.78
CA THR A 201 -6.14 6.61 -1.52
C THR A 201 -6.35 7.79 -2.47
N LEU A 202 -5.37 8.69 -2.63
CA LEU A 202 -5.54 9.93 -3.39
C LEU A 202 -5.87 9.70 -4.88
N PRO A 203 -5.19 8.83 -5.63
CA PRO A 203 -5.55 8.58 -7.02
C PRO A 203 -6.98 8.07 -7.16
N GLN A 204 -7.40 7.15 -6.28
CA GLN A 204 -8.72 6.53 -6.32
C GLN A 204 -9.84 7.52 -6.02
N ILE A 205 -9.70 8.33 -4.96
CA ILE A 205 -10.71 9.35 -4.65
C ILE A 205 -10.76 10.45 -5.72
N THR A 206 -9.64 10.74 -6.39
CA THR A 206 -9.61 11.69 -7.50
C THR A 206 -10.42 11.16 -8.69
N VAL A 207 -10.22 9.90 -9.08
CA VAL A 207 -10.97 9.30 -10.19
C VAL A 207 -12.45 9.11 -9.84
N ASN A 208 -12.77 8.80 -8.57
CA ASN A 208 -14.15 8.68 -8.10
C ASN A 208 -14.98 9.96 -8.26
N LEU A 209 -14.35 11.13 -8.44
CA LEU A 209 -15.06 12.37 -8.76
C LEU A 209 -15.66 12.36 -10.17
N PHE A 210 -15.11 11.55 -11.09
CA PHE A 210 -15.55 11.48 -12.49
C PHE A 210 -16.38 10.25 -12.82
N THR A 211 -16.19 9.15 -12.10
CA THR A 211 -16.82 7.86 -12.45
C THR A 211 -17.00 6.95 -11.24
N SER A 212 -18.08 6.16 -11.29
CA SER A 212 -18.34 5.08 -10.32
C SER A 212 -18.02 3.68 -10.90
N ASP A 213 -17.53 3.62 -12.14
CA ASP A 213 -17.15 2.36 -12.78
C ASP A 213 -15.82 1.84 -12.21
N PHE A 214 -15.87 0.68 -11.57
CA PHE A 214 -14.73 0.09 -10.87
C PHE A 214 -13.49 -0.12 -11.78
N LYS A 215 -13.69 -0.53 -13.04
CA LYS A 215 -12.60 -0.70 -14.00
C LYS A 215 -11.96 0.63 -14.36
N LYS A 216 -12.79 1.66 -14.58
CA LYS A 216 -12.32 3.01 -14.90
C LYS A 216 -11.58 3.62 -13.70
N ILE A 217 -12.03 3.33 -12.46
CA ILE A 217 -11.36 3.78 -11.25
C ILE A 217 -9.98 3.12 -11.15
N ILE A 218 -9.85 1.81 -11.34
CA ILE A 218 -8.55 1.14 -11.36
C ILE A 218 -7.61 1.80 -12.38
N PHE A 219 -8.03 1.87 -13.63
CA PHE A 219 -7.18 2.40 -14.70
C PHE A 219 -6.79 3.87 -14.47
N GLY A 220 -7.77 4.70 -14.13
CA GLY A 220 -7.53 6.12 -13.84
C GLY A 220 -6.61 6.31 -12.63
N SER A 221 -6.76 5.48 -11.59
CA SER A 221 -5.90 5.53 -10.40
C SER A 221 -4.45 5.15 -10.72
N ILE A 222 -4.23 4.17 -11.58
CA ILE A 222 -2.89 3.81 -12.05
C ILE A 222 -2.27 4.99 -12.79
N VAL A 223 -3.01 5.63 -13.70
CA VAL A 223 -2.52 6.76 -14.49
C VAL A 223 -2.21 7.96 -13.59
N ILE A 224 -3.14 8.36 -12.71
CA ILE A 224 -2.93 9.50 -11.80
C ILE A 224 -1.80 9.20 -10.81
N GLY A 225 -1.74 8.00 -10.24
CA GLY A 225 -0.67 7.59 -9.33
C GLY A 225 0.70 7.63 -9.99
N PHE A 226 0.83 7.08 -11.21
CA PHE A 226 2.07 7.11 -11.97
C PHE A 226 2.47 8.53 -12.36
N LEU A 227 1.56 9.34 -12.91
CA LEU A 227 1.84 10.72 -13.25
C LEU A 227 2.25 11.54 -12.02
N GLY A 228 1.58 11.36 -10.88
CA GLY A 228 1.95 11.98 -9.61
C GLY A 228 3.37 11.62 -9.19
N CYS A 229 3.76 10.35 -9.31
CA CYS A 229 5.13 9.91 -9.05
C CYS A 229 6.14 10.56 -10.01
N VAL A 230 5.88 10.58 -11.31
CA VAL A 230 6.78 11.16 -12.31
C VAL A 230 6.96 12.66 -12.10
N PHE A 231 5.86 13.40 -12.01
CA PHE A 231 5.91 14.85 -11.78
C PHE A 231 6.56 15.18 -10.44
N GLY A 232 6.19 14.44 -9.38
CA GLY A 232 6.76 14.63 -8.06
C GLY A 232 8.26 14.33 -8.00
N LEU A 233 8.74 13.27 -8.66
CA LEU A 233 10.17 12.94 -8.77
C LEU A 233 10.96 14.04 -9.52
N VAL A 234 10.46 14.46 -10.67
CA VAL A 234 11.14 15.47 -11.48
C VAL A 234 11.21 16.80 -10.73
N LEU A 235 10.11 17.27 -10.16
CA LEU A 235 10.09 18.53 -9.42
C LEU A 235 10.90 18.47 -8.13
N SER A 236 10.88 17.34 -7.42
CA SER A 236 11.72 17.09 -6.24
C SER A 236 13.22 17.24 -6.56
N TYR A 237 13.64 16.73 -7.71
CA TYR A 237 15.03 16.84 -8.18
C TYR A 237 15.45 18.31 -8.40
N PHE A 238 14.59 19.11 -9.04
CA PHE A 238 14.90 20.53 -9.29
C PHE A 238 14.87 21.39 -8.02
N LEU A 239 14.02 21.04 -7.07
CA LEU A 239 13.84 21.82 -5.84
C LEU A 239 14.72 21.32 -4.66
N ASN A 240 15.47 20.22 -4.84
CA ASN A 240 16.28 19.58 -3.81
C ASN A 240 15.48 19.27 -2.50
N VAL A 241 14.27 18.73 -2.68
CA VAL A 241 13.39 18.32 -1.57
C VAL A 241 13.15 16.80 -1.57
N PRO A 242 12.78 16.18 -0.43
CA PRO A 242 12.51 14.74 -0.37
C PRO A 242 11.41 14.32 -1.35
N SER A 243 11.72 13.35 -2.23
CA SER A 243 10.84 12.91 -3.32
C SER A 243 9.48 12.39 -2.84
N GLY A 244 9.45 11.57 -1.77
CA GLY A 244 8.22 11.02 -1.24
C GLY A 244 7.22 12.11 -0.80
N ALA A 245 7.69 13.09 -0.02
CA ALA A 245 6.85 14.20 0.43
C ALA A 245 6.33 15.06 -0.73
N PHE A 246 7.19 15.30 -1.74
CA PHE A 246 6.79 16.11 -2.88
C PHE A 246 5.79 15.40 -3.80
N ILE A 247 5.91 14.08 -3.99
CA ILE A 247 4.91 13.28 -4.72
C ILE A 247 3.55 13.35 -4.03
N ILE A 248 3.51 13.26 -2.69
CA ILE A 248 2.25 13.42 -1.92
C ILE A 248 1.63 14.79 -2.20
N LEU A 249 2.43 15.86 -2.15
CA LEU A 249 1.94 17.20 -2.45
C LEU A 249 1.34 17.28 -3.86
N VAL A 250 2.01 16.73 -4.87
CA VAL A 250 1.51 16.70 -6.26
C VAL A 250 0.19 15.94 -6.35
N LEU A 251 0.05 14.78 -5.69
CA LEU A 251 -1.19 14.01 -5.69
C LEU A 251 -2.34 14.77 -5.01
N VAL A 252 -2.06 15.47 -3.90
CA VAL A 252 -3.05 16.33 -3.23
C VAL A 252 -3.47 17.48 -4.14
N LEU A 253 -2.53 18.12 -4.82
CA LEU A 253 -2.83 19.19 -5.78
C LEU A 253 -3.68 18.68 -6.95
N PHE A 254 -3.38 17.49 -7.49
CA PHE A 254 -4.23 16.87 -8.52
C PHE A 254 -5.67 16.68 -8.02
N PHE A 255 -5.84 16.15 -6.81
CA PHE A 255 -7.17 15.99 -6.21
C PHE A 255 -7.89 17.33 -6.05
N LEU A 256 -7.20 18.36 -5.53
CA LEU A 256 -7.82 19.67 -5.30
C LEU A 256 -8.20 20.37 -6.60
N VAL A 257 -7.34 20.32 -7.62
CA VAL A 257 -7.64 20.89 -8.95
C VAL A 257 -8.85 20.20 -9.57
N VAL A 258 -8.88 18.88 -9.55
CA VAL A 258 -10.01 18.11 -10.08
C VAL A 258 -11.30 18.38 -9.33
N LYS A 259 -11.24 18.57 -8.02
CA LYS A 259 -12.42 18.87 -7.20
C LYS A 259 -12.94 20.30 -7.41
N ALA A 260 -12.08 21.23 -7.85
CA ALA A 260 -12.44 22.63 -8.08
C ALA A 260 -13.09 22.89 -9.45
N ILE A 261 -12.96 21.94 -10.39
CA ILE A 261 -13.59 21.94 -11.72
C ILE A 261 -14.97 21.30 -11.66
#